data_6448a854c3d06d5b0969de87d1c46bdb
#
_entry.id   6448a854c3d06d5b0969de87d1c46bdb
#
_cell.length_a   1.000
_cell.length_b   1.000
_cell.length_c   1.000
_cell.angle_alpha   90.00
_cell.angle_beta   90.00
_cell.angle_gamma   90.00
#
_symmetry.space_group_name_H-M   'P 1'
#
loop_
_entity.id
_entity.type
_entity.pdbx_description
1 polymer ?
#
loop_
_entity_poly.entity_id
_entity_poly.type
_entity_poly.pdbx_seq_one_letter_code
_entity_poly.pdbx_strand_id
1 'polypeptide(L)'
;GGGLYAIVYEIVTFDTVAASKSATALLATYIGGAGGFFGPLLGTIVVVLLQSGVSLLSNAWLLYVGVLFIVMVMYAPGGLVGIIAQHAPIARTGRLRELVVPYLRILVPGVLSVFGFVLLVELASFTTIGVAQGKAFKIGFHAVDPATAFPWLLGAAALIGGGAWLRLEARGFRTRWDALIADAKAKGAML
;
A
#
# COMPACT_ATOMS: atom_id res chain seq x y z
N GLY A 1 3.90 -23.85 11.85
CA GLY A 1 2.76 -22.98 12.17
C GLY A 1 1.47 -23.77 12.35
N GLY A 2 1.07 -24.62 11.38
CA GLY A 2 -0.19 -25.37 11.42
C GLY A 2 -0.32 -26.33 12.60
N GLY A 3 0.78 -27.00 12.99
CA GLY A 3 0.77 -27.87 14.17
C GLY A 3 0.52 -27.13 15.49
N LEU A 4 1.13 -25.93 15.65
CA LEU A 4 0.87 -25.08 16.81
C LEU A 4 -0.57 -24.55 16.83
N TYR A 5 -1.10 -24.22 15.66
CA TYR A 5 -2.50 -23.81 15.54
C TYR A 5 -3.48 -24.92 15.96
N ALA A 6 -3.22 -26.16 15.50
CA ALA A 6 -4.03 -27.32 15.86
C ALA A 6 -4.00 -27.62 17.38
N ILE A 7 -2.85 -27.40 18.03
CA ILE A 7 -2.72 -27.59 19.49
C ILE A 7 -3.50 -26.51 20.25
N VAL A 8 -3.46 -25.25 19.78
CA VAL A 8 -4.13 -24.13 20.48
C VAL A 8 -5.63 -24.15 20.33
N TYR A 9 -6.11 -24.54 19.13
CA TYR A 9 -7.56 -24.47 18.81
C TYR A 9 -8.25 -25.83 18.84
N GLU A 10 -7.50 -26.93 19.03
CA GLU A 10 -7.98 -28.33 19.08
C GLU A 10 -8.77 -28.78 17.85
N ILE A 11 -8.96 -27.91 16.87
CA ILE A 11 -9.73 -28.16 15.65
C ILE A 11 -8.92 -27.67 14.43
N VAL A 12 -8.88 -28.48 13.37
CA VAL A 12 -8.41 -28.10 12.05
C VAL A 12 -9.61 -28.05 11.11
N THR A 13 -9.99 -26.84 10.73
CA THR A 13 -11.08 -26.61 9.77
C THR A 13 -10.53 -26.52 8.34
N PHE A 14 -11.40 -26.68 7.34
CA PHE A 14 -11.07 -26.44 5.93
C PHE A 14 -10.44 -25.06 5.71
N ASP A 15 -10.95 -24.05 6.42
CA ASP A 15 -10.45 -22.68 6.36
C ASP A 15 -8.99 -22.53 6.80
N THR A 16 -8.53 -23.39 7.72
CA THR A 16 -7.16 -23.40 8.24
C THR A 16 -6.13 -23.89 7.20
N VAL A 17 -6.56 -24.83 6.34
CA VAL A 17 -5.73 -25.41 5.25
C VAL A 17 -6.04 -24.80 3.89
N ALA A 18 -6.93 -23.82 3.81
CA ALA A 18 -7.29 -23.17 2.57
C ALA A 18 -6.09 -22.46 1.92
N ALA A 19 -6.01 -22.53 0.60
CA ALA A 19 -4.96 -21.87 -0.19
C ALA A 19 -4.89 -20.34 0.04
N SER A 20 -6.02 -19.72 0.40
CA SER A 20 -6.12 -18.31 0.75
C SER A 20 -5.25 -17.92 1.95
N LYS A 21 -5.13 -18.78 2.96
CA LYS A 21 -4.25 -18.55 4.12
C LYS A 21 -2.77 -18.55 3.72
N SER A 22 -2.39 -19.53 2.89
CA SER A 22 -1.02 -19.58 2.34
C SER A 22 -0.73 -18.37 1.45
N ALA A 23 -1.67 -17.97 0.60
CA ALA A 23 -1.53 -16.78 -0.24
C ALA A 23 -1.34 -15.51 0.60
N THR A 24 -2.09 -15.33 1.68
CA THR A 24 -1.94 -14.18 2.58
C THR A 24 -0.56 -14.14 3.23
N ALA A 25 -0.02 -15.28 3.66
CA ALA A 25 1.33 -15.38 4.22
C ALA A 25 2.41 -15.02 3.18
N LEU A 26 2.26 -15.48 1.93
CA LEU A 26 3.15 -15.12 0.82
C LEU A 26 3.08 -13.62 0.53
N LEU A 27 1.88 -13.04 0.42
CA LEU A 27 1.70 -11.60 0.21
C LEU A 27 2.38 -10.78 1.31
N ALA A 28 2.18 -11.15 2.58
CA ALA A 28 2.82 -10.50 3.71
C ALA A 28 4.36 -10.57 3.60
N THR A 29 4.91 -11.73 3.26
CA THR A 29 6.35 -11.91 3.10
C THR A 29 6.92 -11.04 1.99
N TYR A 30 6.26 -10.96 0.84
CA TYR A 30 6.71 -10.13 -0.27
C TYR A 30 6.57 -8.63 0.00
N ILE A 31 5.46 -8.19 0.61
CA ILE A 31 5.26 -6.79 1.00
C ILE A 31 6.35 -6.36 1.99
N GLY A 32 6.65 -7.20 2.96
CA GLY A 32 7.69 -6.92 3.95
C GLY A 32 9.10 -6.96 3.38
N GLY A 33 9.34 -7.86 2.42
CA GLY A 33 10.63 -8.10 1.78
C GLY A 33 11.21 -9.46 2.15
N ALA A 34 11.26 -10.37 1.19
CA ALA A 34 11.75 -11.75 1.38
C ALA A 34 13.27 -11.84 1.64
N GLY A 35 14.02 -10.75 1.39
CA GLY A 35 15.48 -10.71 1.52
C GLY A 35 16.01 -10.57 2.96
N GLY A 36 15.17 -10.39 3.96
CA GLY A 36 15.59 -10.16 5.34
C GLY A 36 14.70 -10.82 6.38
N PHE A 37 15.28 -11.16 7.53
CA PHE A 37 14.54 -11.77 8.65
C PHE A 37 13.36 -10.90 9.14
N PHE A 38 13.53 -9.58 9.17
CA PHE A 38 12.51 -8.66 9.61
C PHE A 38 11.43 -8.36 8.55
N GLY A 39 11.66 -8.77 7.29
CA GLY A 39 10.73 -8.56 6.19
C GLY A 39 9.34 -9.15 6.46
N PRO A 40 9.23 -10.47 6.64
CA PRO A 40 7.94 -11.11 6.92
C PRO A 40 7.22 -10.55 8.13
N LEU A 41 7.97 -10.14 9.17
CA LEU A 41 7.40 -9.52 10.37
C LEU A 41 6.73 -8.18 10.06
N LEU A 42 7.44 -7.27 9.38
CA LEU A 42 6.88 -5.98 8.96
C LEU A 42 5.72 -6.15 7.98
N GLY A 43 5.85 -7.05 7.02
CA GLY A 43 4.78 -7.33 6.07
C GLY A 43 3.52 -7.89 6.73
N THR A 44 3.67 -8.78 7.71
CA THR A 44 2.54 -9.31 8.49
C THR A 44 1.84 -8.19 9.26
N ILE A 45 2.58 -7.29 9.91
CA ILE A 45 2.00 -6.14 10.61
C ILE A 45 1.16 -5.30 9.65
N VAL A 46 1.70 -4.97 8.47
CA VAL A 46 0.98 -4.16 7.46
C VAL A 46 -0.27 -4.88 6.96
N VAL A 47 -0.18 -6.17 6.62
CA VAL A 47 -1.33 -6.95 6.12
C VAL A 47 -2.40 -7.09 7.20
N VAL A 48 -2.02 -7.35 8.45
CA VAL A 48 -2.98 -7.45 9.58
C VAL A 48 -3.64 -6.10 9.85
N LEU A 49 -2.91 -4.98 9.82
CA LEU A 49 -3.48 -3.65 9.95
C LEU A 49 -4.45 -3.32 8.81
N LEU A 50 -4.12 -3.67 7.57
CA LEU A 50 -5.03 -3.51 6.43
C LEU A 50 -6.26 -4.41 6.58
N GLN A 51 -6.07 -5.67 6.97
CA GLN A 51 -7.17 -6.60 7.17
C GLN A 51 -8.10 -6.13 8.29
N SER A 52 -7.56 -5.75 9.45
CA SER A 52 -8.36 -5.35 10.62
C SER A 52 -8.94 -3.94 10.46
N GLY A 53 -8.17 -2.99 9.93
CA GLY A 53 -8.58 -1.59 9.80
C GLY A 53 -9.49 -1.36 8.60
N VAL A 54 -9.06 -1.82 7.41
CA VAL A 54 -9.79 -1.55 6.17
C VAL A 54 -11.03 -2.44 6.04
N SER A 55 -11.01 -3.68 6.56
CA SER A 55 -12.17 -4.58 6.49
C SER A 55 -13.38 -4.06 7.27
N LEU A 56 -13.16 -3.23 8.29
CA LEU A 56 -14.25 -2.54 9.00
C LEU A 56 -14.93 -1.45 8.16
N LEU A 57 -14.21 -0.89 7.19
CA LEU A 57 -14.65 0.23 6.36
C LEU A 57 -15.09 -0.24 4.98
N SER A 58 -14.47 -1.28 4.45
CA SER A 58 -14.67 -1.75 3.08
C SER A 58 -14.64 -3.27 2.97
N ASN A 59 -15.59 -3.83 2.22
CA ASN A 59 -15.57 -5.25 1.84
C ASN A 59 -14.46 -5.57 0.81
N ALA A 60 -13.87 -4.54 0.19
CA ALA A 60 -12.84 -4.67 -0.84
C ALA A 60 -11.41 -4.73 -0.27
N TRP A 61 -11.23 -4.99 1.03
CA TRP A 61 -9.91 -4.98 1.69
C TRP A 61 -8.88 -5.89 0.99
N LEU A 62 -9.31 -7.04 0.45
CA LEU A 62 -8.44 -7.96 -0.26
C LEU A 62 -7.89 -7.36 -1.56
N LEU A 63 -8.70 -6.54 -2.25
CA LEU A 63 -8.28 -5.82 -3.45
C LEU A 63 -7.19 -4.79 -3.09
N TYR A 64 -7.34 -4.07 -1.97
CA TYR A 64 -6.32 -3.12 -1.52
C TYR A 64 -4.99 -3.82 -1.19
N VAL A 65 -5.04 -4.97 -0.52
CA VAL A 65 -3.83 -5.78 -0.26
C VAL A 65 -3.21 -6.26 -1.58
N GLY A 66 -4.01 -6.71 -2.54
CA GLY A 66 -3.55 -7.14 -3.86
C GLY A 66 -2.88 -6.03 -4.65
N VAL A 67 -3.49 -4.82 -4.67
CA VAL A 67 -2.91 -3.65 -5.33
C VAL A 67 -1.61 -3.21 -4.63
N LEU A 68 -1.60 -3.17 -3.30
CA LEU A 68 -0.37 -2.88 -2.54
C LEU A 68 0.74 -3.87 -2.90
N PHE A 69 0.42 -5.16 -3.00
CA PHE A 69 1.38 -6.19 -3.42
C PHE A 69 1.94 -5.89 -4.82
N ILE A 70 1.08 -5.61 -5.82
CA ILE A 70 1.51 -5.29 -7.18
C ILE A 70 2.43 -4.06 -7.18
N VAL A 71 2.05 -3.01 -6.46
CA VAL A 71 2.86 -1.79 -6.34
C VAL A 71 4.22 -2.10 -5.71
N MET A 72 4.25 -2.90 -4.63
CA MET A 72 5.51 -3.29 -3.98
C MET A 72 6.41 -4.10 -4.91
N VAL A 73 5.87 -5.08 -5.63
CA VAL A 73 6.66 -5.89 -6.58
C VAL A 73 7.23 -5.03 -7.72
N MET A 74 6.45 -4.07 -8.23
CA MET A 74 6.88 -3.23 -9.36
C MET A 74 7.88 -2.14 -8.97
N TYR A 75 7.70 -1.52 -7.81
CA TYR A 75 8.48 -0.33 -7.41
C TYR A 75 9.46 -0.56 -6.27
N ALA A 76 9.24 -1.59 -5.45
CA ALA A 76 10.07 -1.93 -4.30
C ALA A 76 10.29 -3.45 -4.19
N PRO A 77 11.05 -4.08 -5.10
CA PRO A 77 11.25 -5.53 -5.13
C PRO A 77 11.92 -6.08 -3.86
N GLY A 78 12.62 -5.23 -3.09
CA GLY A 78 13.13 -5.56 -1.77
C GLY A 78 12.11 -5.45 -0.63
N GLY A 79 10.86 -5.09 -0.93
CA GLY A 79 9.81 -4.86 0.07
C GLY A 79 10.08 -3.65 0.96
N LEU A 80 9.36 -3.55 2.06
CA LEU A 80 9.50 -2.47 3.04
C LEU A 80 10.91 -2.42 3.63
N VAL A 81 11.50 -3.58 3.94
CA VAL A 81 12.88 -3.66 4.44
C VAL A 81 13.86 -3.13 3.41
N GLY A 82 13.67 -3.42 2.13
CA GLY A 82 14.48 -2.90 1.04
C GLY A 82 14.41 -1.37 0.95
N ILE A 83 13.22 -0.80 1.09
CA ILE A 83 13.04 0.67 1.14
C ILE A 83 13.82 1.25 2.31
N ILE A 84 13.68 0.70 3.51
CA ILE A 84 14.39 1.16 4.71
C ILE A 84 15.91 1.06 4.51
N ALA A 85 16.38 -0.07 3.98
CA ALA A 85 17.81 -0.30 3.73
C ALA A 85 18.42 0.71 2.75
N GLN A 86 17.67 1.11 1.72
CA GLN A 86 18.11 2.13 0.75
C GLN A 86 18.29 3.53 1.37
N HIS A 87 17.58 3.82 2.47
CA HIS A 87 17.71 5.10 3.18
C HIS A 87 18.85 5.11 4.21
N ALA A 88 19.36 3.95 4.61
CA ALA A 88 20.38 3.83 5.64
C ALA A 88 21.67 4.63 5.32
N PRO A 89 22.24 4.59 4.09
CA PRO A 89 23.45 5.36 3.78
C PRO A 89 23.22 6.88 3.83
N ILE A 90 22.05 7.35 3.39
CA ILE A 90 21.70 8.77 3.44
C ILE A 90 21.46 9.21 4.90
N ALA A 91 20.88 8.33 5.73
CA ALA A 91 20.72 8.58 7.16
C ALA A 91 22.07 8.76 7.86
N ARG A 92 23.06 7.93 7.53
CA ARG A 92 24.43 8.03 8.10
C ARG A 92 25.13 9.34 7.74
N THR A 93 24.83 9.93 6.59
CA THR A 93 25.39 11.24 6.19
C THR A 93 24.66 12.44 6.81
N GLY A 94 23.58 12.22 7.58
CA GLY A 94 22.78 13.28 8.21
C GLY A 94 21.91 14.11 7.25
N ARG A 95 21.85 13.75 5.97
CA ARG A 95 21.18 14.53 4.91
C ARG A 95 19.71 14.13 4.67
N LEU A 96 19.10 13.37 5.56
CA LEU A 96 17.68 13.00 5.44
C LEU A 96 16.74 14.21 5.31
N ARG A 97 17.10 15.35 5.91
CA ARG A 97 16.30 16.58 5.84
C ARG A 97 16.13 17.10 4.41
N GLU A 98 17.12 16.86 3.54
CA GLU A 98 17.06 17.27 2.13
C GLU A 98 15.99 16.48 1.34
N LEU A 99 15.60 15.29 1.84
CA LEU A 99 14.56 14.45 1.23
C LEU A 99 13.14 14.82 1.69
N VAL A 100 12.98 15.58 2.77
CA VAL A 100 11.67 15.91 3.33
C VAL A 100 10.82 16.68 2.31
N VAL A 101 11.37 17.70 1.67
CA VAL A 101 10.66 18.52 0.68
C VAL A 101 10.27 17.69 -0.57
N PRO A 102 11.18 16.91 -1.18
CA PRO A 102 10.83 15.99 -2.26
C PRO A 102 9.74 14.98 -1.87
N TYR A 103 9.81 14.40 -0.66
CA TYR A 103 8.79 13.48 -0.20
C TYR A 103 7.42 14.13 -0.01
N LEU A 104 7.37 15.34 0.55
CA LEU A 104 6.12 16.09 0.68
C LEU A 104 5.50 16.42 -0.68
N ARG A 105 6.32 16.75 -1.69
CA ARG A 105 5.84 16.99 -3.05
C ARG A 105 5.25 15.76 -3.73
N ILE A 106 5.80 14.58 -3.46
CA ILE A 106 5.29 13.30 -3.98
C ILE A 106 4.06 12.84 -3.17
N LEU A 107 4.02 13.13 -1.89
CA LEU A 107 2.94 12.72 -0.99
C LEU A 107 1.59 13.29 -1.43
N VAL A 108 1.54 14.56 -1.79
CA VAL A 108 0.28 15.23 -2.18
C VAL A 108 -0.38 14.55 -3.40
N PRO A 109 0.29 14.42 -4.56
CA PRO A 109 -0.30 13.73 -5.71
C PRO A 109 -0.48 12.24 -5.46
N GLY A 110 0.37 11.61 -4.63
CA GLY A 110 0.22 10.24 -4.20
C GLY A 110 -1.08 10.01 -3.42
N VAL A 111 -1.33 10.81 -2.40
CA VAL A 111 -2.58 10.75 -1.62
C VAL A 111 -3.80 11.03 -2.49
N LEU A 112 -3.72 12.02 -3.40
CA LEU A 112 -4.80 12.32 -4.32
C LEU A 112 -5.12 11.14 -5.24
N SER A 113 -4.10 10.46 -5.77
CA SER A 113 -4.26 9.28 -6.63
C SER A 113 -4.86 8.10 -5.86
N VAL A 114 -4.38 7.85 -4.63
CA VAL A 114 -4.93 6.80 -3.75
C VAL A 114 -6.37 7.10 -3.38
N PHE A 115 -6.69 8.34 -3.06
CA PHE A 115 -8.08 8.76 -2.77
C PHE A 115 -9.00 8.51 -3.96
N GLY A 116 -8.59 8.90 -5.18
CA GLY A 116 -9.34 8.62 -6.40
C GLY A 116 -9.55 7.14 -6.64
N PHE A 117 -8.52 6.32 -6.41
CA PHE A 117 -8.60 4.87 -6.52
C PHE A 117 -9.59 4.27 -5.50
N VAL A 118 -9.46 4.64 -4.23
CA VAL A 118 -10.37 4.18 -3.16
C VAL A 118 -11.82 4.54 -3.47
N LEU A 119 -12.06 5.78 -3.91
CA LEU A 119 -13.39 6.27 -4.25
C LEU A 119 -14.01 5.45 -5.38
N LEU A 120 -13.27 5.14 -6.45
CA LEU A 120 -13.74 4.30 -7.55
C LEU A 120 -14.04 2.86 -7.11
N VAL A 121 -13.16 2.27 -6.29
CA VAL A 121 -13.35 0.91 -5.76
C VAL A 121 -14.60 0.85 -4.87
N GLU A 122 -14.79 1.83 -3.98
CA GLU A 122 -15.96 1.86 -3.10
C GLU A 122 -17.26 2.06 -3.90
N LEU A 123 -17.25 2.95 -4.91
CA LEU A 123 -18.40 3.10 -5.81
C LEU A 123 -18.71 1.80 -6.56
N ALA A 124 -17.70 1.13 -7.10
CA ALA A 124 -17.88 -0.15 -7.80
C ALA A 124 -18.38 -1.25 -6.86
N SER A 125 -17.82 -1.36 -5.65
CA SER A 125 -18.27 -2.32 -4.64
C SER A 125 -19.70 -2.05 -4.21
N PHE A 126 -20.05 -0.77 -4.07
CA PHE A 126 -21.40 -0.39 -3.69
C PHE A 126 -22.43 -0.73 -4.78
N THR A 127 -22.13 -0.45 -6.06
CA THR A 127 -23.04 -0.76 -7.16
C THR A 127 -23.26 -2.26 -7.34
N THR A 128 -22.27 -3.10 -6.98
CA THR A 128 -22.36 -4.55 -7.11
C THR A 128 -22.97 -5.24 -5.89
N ILE A 129 -22.61 -4.78 -4.68
CA ILE A 129 -22.96 -5.46 -3.42
C ILE A 129 -23.90 -4.59 -2.57
N GLY A 130 -23.66 -3.30 -2.48
CA GLY A 130 -24.36 -2.38 -1.59
C GLY A 130 -25.82 -2.16 -1.99
N VAL A 131 -26.10 -2.06 -3.29
CA VAL A 131 -27.47 -1.93 -3.83
C VAL A 131 -28.30 -3.14 -3.47
N ALA A 132 -27.72 -4.35 -3.55
CA ALA A 132 -28.41 -5.59 -3.18
C ALA A 132 -28.74 -5.65 -1.67
N GLN A 133 -28.04 -4.89 -0.82
CA GLN A 133 -28.24 -4.83 0.63
C GLN A 133 -29.11 -3.65 1.08
N GLY A 134 -29.62 -2.83 0.14
CA GLY A 134 -30.46 -1.66 0.46
C GLY A 134 -29.76 -0.56 1.29
N LYS A 135 -28.42 -0.51 1.30
CA LYS A 135 -27.65 0.47 2.06
C LYS A 135 -27.53 1.76 1.27
N ALA A 136 -27.53 2.92 1.97
CA ALA A 136 -27.18 4.19 1.37
C ALA A 136 -25.66 4.37 1.33
N PHE A 137 -25.12 4.77 0.18
CA PHE A 137 -23.70 5.07 0.04
C PHE A 137 -23.37 6.39 0.74
N LYS A 138 -22.43 6.34 1.70
CA LYS A 138 -22.00 7.52 2.45
C LYS A 138 -20.49 7.71 2.30
N ILE A 139 -20.08 8.91 1.84
CA ILE A 139 -18.67 9.33 1.90
C ILE A 139 -18.54 10.29 3.08
N GLY A 140 -17.95 9.81 4.18
CA GLY A 140 -17.91 10.57 5.44
C GLY A 140 -19.32 10.83 5.97
N PHE A 141 -19.71 12.10 6.07
CA PHE A 141 -21.02 12.53 6.58
C PHE A 141 -22.07 12.83 5.49
N HIS A 142 -21.71 12.72 4.22
CA HIS A 142 -22.62 13.02 3.11
C HIS A 142 -23.09 11.73 2.42
N ALA A 143 -24.41 11.63 2.25
CA ALA A 143 -24.99 10.61 1.39
C ALA A 143 -24.76 11.02 -0.07
N VAL A 144 -24.10 10.17 -0.82
CA VAL A 144 -23.79 10.38 -2.24
C VAL A 144 -24.57 9.34 -3.03
N ASP A 145 -25.27 9.79 -4.07
CA ASP A 145 -25.97 8.90 -4.96
C ASP A 145 -24.97 8.31 -5.98
N PRO A 146 -24.67 7.01 -5.90
CA PRO A 146 -23.74 6.34 -6.80
C PRO A 146 -24.27 6.21 -8.23
N ALA A 147 -25.56 6.47 -8.47
CA ALA A 147 -26.16 6.50 -9.80
C ALA A 147 -25.78 7.77 -10.58
N THR A 148 -25.33 8.81 -9.90
CA THR A 148 -24.88 10.05 -10.57
C THR A 148 -23.48 9.88 -11.17
N ALA A 149 -23.21 10.52 -12.31
CA ALA A 149 -21.89 10.46 -12.94
C ALA A 149 -20.81 11.25 -12.16
N PHE A 150 -21.22 12.20 -11.32
CA PHE A 150 -20.32 13.12 -10.64
C PHE A 150 -19.26 12.43 -9.76
N PRO A 151 -19.59 11.50 -8.83
CA PRO A 151 -18.58 10.84 -8.00
C PRO A 151 -17.62 9.96 -8.83
N TRP A 152 -18.08 9.35 -9.92
CA TRP A 152 -17.23 8.60 -10.83
C TRP A 152 -16.22 9.46 -11.56
N LEU A 153 -16.68 10.61 -12.08
CA LEU A 153 -15.79 11.57 -12.74
C LEU A 153 -14.78 12.16 -11.77
N LEU A 154 -15.19 12.44 -10.54
CA LEU A 154 -14.30 12.96 -9.50
C LEU A 154 -13.23 11.92 -9.12
N GLY A 155 -13.61 10.67 -8.94
CA GLY A 155 -12.68 9.58 -8.66
C GLY A 155 -11.69 9.35 -9.80
N ALA A 156 -12.17 9.33 -11.05
CA ALA A 156 -11.34 9.19 -12.24
C ALA A 156 -10.39 10.38 -12.42
N ALA A 157 -10.87 11.61 -12.24
CA ALA A 157 -10.06 12.82 -12.33
C ALA A 157 -8.97 12.85 -11.24
N ALA A 158 -9.30 12.48 -10.00
CA ALA A 158 -8.35 12.40 -8.91
C ALA A 158 -7.28 11.31 -9.15
N LEU A 159 -7.69 10.14 -9.64
CA LEU A 159 -6.76 9.04 -9.95
C LEU A 159 -5.81 9.40 -11.10
N ILE A 160 -6.35 9.87 -12.22
CA ILE A 160 -5.57 10.18 -13.42
C ILE A 160 -4.74 11.44 -13.20
N GLY A 161 -5.33 12.50 -12.66
CA GLY A 161 -4.66 13.77 -12.38
C GLY A 161 -3.56 13.61 -11.32
N GLY A 162 -3.87 12.91 -10.22
CA GLY A 162 -2.89 12.57 -9.18
C GLY A 162 -1.76 11.69 -9.72
N GLY A 163 -2.08 10.67 -10.52
CA GLY A 163 -1.10 9.78 -11.14
C GLY A 163 -0.21 10.49 -12.18
N ALA A 164 -0.76 11.38 -13.00
CA ALA A 164 -0.01 12.18 -13.95
C ALA A 164 0.94 13.15 -13.23
N TRP A 165 0.45 13.86 -12.22
CA TRP A 165 1.27 14.76 -11.40
C TRP A 165 2.36 14.00 -10.65
N LEU A 166 2.02 12.83 -10.06
CA LEU A 166 2.99 11.96 -9.40
C LEU A 166 4.15 11.55 -10.33
N ARG A 167 3.85 11.24 -11.61
CA ARG A 167 4.89 10.91 -12.60
C ARG A 167 5.81 12.08 -12.90
N LEU A 168 5.31 13.30 -12.92
CA LEU A 168 6.11 14.50 -13.14
C LEU A 168 7.06 14.76 -11.96
N GLU A 169 6.55 14.70 -10.73
CA GLU A 169 7.36 14.89 -9.52
C GLU A 169 8.36 13.75 -9.30
N ALA A 170 8.00 12.51 -9.62
CA ALA A 170 8.89 11.36 -9.49
C ALA A 170 10.15 11.46 -10.36
N ARG A 171 10.09 12.11 -11.52
CA ARG A 171 11.27 12.36 -12.36
C ARG A 171 12.28 13.27 -11.65
N GLY A 172 11.79 14.37 -11.07
CA GLY A 172 12.64 15.28 -10.30
C GLY A 172 13.19 14.67 -9.00
N PHE A 173 12.45 13.75 -8.40
CA PHE A 173 12.92 13.00 -7.23
C PHE A 173 14.07 12.06 -7.56
N ARG A 174 13.98 11.30 -8.66
CA ARG A 174 15.03 10.35 -9.08
C ARG A 174 16.37 11.04 -9.28
N THR A 175 16.41 12.16 -9.95
CA THR A 175 17.68 12.90 -10.17
C THR A 175 18.33 13.36 -8.87
N ARG A 176 17.54 13.82 -7.90
CA ARG A 176 18.03 14.21 -6.57
C ARG A 176 18.48 13.01 -5.75
N TRP A 177 17.73 11.91 -5.82
CA TRP A 177 18.07 10.66 -5.15
C TRP A 177 19.42 10.12 -5.63
N ASP A 178 19.61 10.04 -6.95
CA ASP A 178 20.86 9.54 -7.55
C ASP A 178 22.05 10.41 -7.16
N ALA A 179 21.89 11.73 -7.09
CA ALA A 179 22.92 12.64 -6.63
C ALA A 179 23.31 12.41 -5.16
N LEU A 180 22.33 12.20 -4.28
CA LEU A 180 22.57 11.91 -2.86
C LEU A 180 23.25 10.57 -2.64
N ILE A 181 22.87 9.55 -3.40
CA ILE A 181 23.52 8.24 -3.35
C ILE A 181 24.97 8.33 -3.86
N ALA A 182 25.22 9.07 -4.93
CA ALA A 182 26.59 9.28 -5.45
C ALA A 182 27.48 9.97 -4.41
N ASP A 183 26.97 10.99 -3.72
CA ASP A 183 27.70 11.70 -2.65
C ASP A 183 27.95 10.78 -1.42
N ALA A 184 26.95 9.98 -1.04
CA ALA A 184 27.09 9.00 0.04
C ALA A 184 28.16 7.92 -0.28
N LYS A 185 28.25 7.46 -1.54
CA LYS A 185 29.30 6.57 -2.02
C LYS A 185 30.68 7.24 -1.94
N ALA A 186 30.81 8.49 -2.41
CA ALA A 186 32.07 9.23 -2.37
C ALA A 186 32.57 9.43 -0.93
N LYS A 187 31.68 9.54 0.04
CA LYS A 187 32.01 9.67 1.48
C LYS A 187 32.23 8.36 2.21
N GLY A 188 32.23 7.21 1.51
CA GLY A 188 32.45 5.88 2.11
C GLY A 188 31.32 5.41 3.04
N ALA A 189 30.13 5.98 2.98
CA ALA A 189 29.00 5.62 3.84
C ALA A 189 28.29 4.31 3.44
N MET A 190 28.79 3.61 2.42
CA MET A 190 28.24 2.34 1.90
C MET A 190 29.08 1.08 2.23
N LEU A 191 30.04 1.20 3.14
CA LEU A 191 30.79 0.05 3.65
C LEU A 191 30.04 -0.63 4.80
#